data_cf9aba3f222e27e1d48f632a56d2de9c
#
_entry.id   cf9aba3f222e27e1d48f632a56d2de9c
#
_cell.length_a   1.000
_cell.length_b   1.000
_cell.length_c   1.000
_cell.angle_alpha   90.00
_cell.angle_beta   90.00
_cell.angle_gamma   90.00
#
_symmetry.space_group_name_H-M   'P 1'
#
loop_
_entity.id
_entity.type
_entity.pdbx_description
1 polymer ?
#
loop_
_entity_poly.entity_id
_entity_poly.type
_entity_poly.pdbx_seq_one_letter_code
_entity_poly.pdbx_strand_id
1 'polypeptide(L)'
;MSITTLLTLLVSSMLIYSAPLIFTSIGGVFSERGGVVNVGLEGIMVMGAFSGVVFNLEFAEQFGAATPWLSLLVAGLVGGVFSIIHAAATVHFRADHVVSGTVLNLMAPALAVFLVKVLYNKGQTDNLSQTFGRFDFPVLANIPVIGDIFFKSTSLLGYIAIAFSFLAWFILFKTRFGLRLRSVGEHPQAADTLGINVYKMRYLGVIISGFLGGIGGAIYAQSISVNFSVTTIVGPGFIALAAMIFGKWNPIGAMLSSLFFGLSQSLAVIGSQLPFLQGVPTVYLQIAPYVLTILVLAAFFGKAVAPKADGINYIKSK
;
A
#
# COMPACT_ATOMS: atom_id res chain seq x y z
N MET A 1 14.32 -19.61 -22.77
CA MET A 1 13.56 -19.91 -21.53
C MET A 1 12.27 -20.60 -21.91
N SER A 2 11.78 -21.55 -21.12
CA SER A 2 10.46 -22.14 -21.37
C SER A 2 9.33 -21.15 -21.09
N ILE A 3 8.18 -21.32 -21.72
CA ILE A 3 7.00 -20.45 -21.49
C ILE A 3 6.59 -20.53 -20.01
N THR A 4 6.67 -21.70 -19.40
CA THR A 4 6.38 -21.87 -17.97
C THR A 4 7.29 -21.05 -17.09
N THR A 5 8.60 -21.01 -17.34
CA THR A 5 9.56 -20.19 -16.59
C THR A 5 9.26 -18.70 -16.72
N LEU A 6 8.89 -18.24 -17.91
CA LEU A 6 8.51 -16.83 -18.13
C LEU A 6 7.23 -16.46 -17.37
N LEU A 7 6.23 -17.35 -17.37
CA LEU A 7 5.00 -17.14 -16.61
C LEU A 7 5.25 -17.14 -15.10
N THR A 8 6.10 -18.05 -14.61
CA THR A 8 6.53 -18.07 -13.20
C THR A 8 7.17 -16.74 -12.79
N LEU A 9 8.09 -16.23 -13.58
CA LEU A 9 8.73 -14.93 -13.33
C LEU A 9 7.71 -13.79 -13.33
N LEU A 10 6.79 -13.79 -14.29
CA LEU A 10 5.77 -12.75 -14.41
C LEU A 10 4.84 -12.74 -13.19
N VAL A 11 4.32 -13.90 -12.79
CA VAL A 11 3.41 -14.02 -11.64
C VAL A 11 4.13 -13.70 -10.32
N SER A 12 5.34 -14.23 -10.13
CA SER A 12 6.14 -13.94 -8.94
C SER A 12 6.43 -12.45 -8.81
N SER A 13 6.84 -11.78 -9.88
CA SER A 13 7.08 -10.33 -9.88
C SER A 13 5.79 -9.54 -9.71
N MET A 14 4.70 -9.94 -10.35
CA MET A 14 3.38 -9.34 -10.15
C MET A 14 3.01 -9.34 -8.67
N LEU A 15 3.18 -10.45 -7.96
CA LEU A 15 2.88 -10.56 -6.53
C LEU A 15 3.80 -9.67 -5.67
N ILE A 16 5.09 -9.57 -6.02
CA ILE A 16 6.04 -8.69 -5.33
C ILE A 16 5.61 -7.22 -5.46
N TYR A 17 5.27 -6.75 -6.67
CA TYR A 17 4.85 -5.37 -6.88
C TYR A 17 3.44 -5.07 -6.36
N SER A 18 2.56 -6.07 -6.33
CA SER A 18 1.18 -5.89 -5.86
C SER A 18 1.06 -5.82 -4.34
N ALA A 19 1.89 -6.56 -3.60
CA ALA A 19 1.77 -6.65 -2.14
C ALA A 19 1.79 -5.28 -1.44
N PRO A 20 2.77 -4.39 -1.69
CA PRO A 20 2.78 -3.06 -1.08
C PRO A 20 1.56 -2.21 -1.49
N LEU A 21 1.13 -2.32 -2.74
CA LEU A 21 -0.04 -1.59 -3.24
C LEU A 21 -1.34 -2.08 -2.59
N ILE A 22 -1.49 -3.39 -2.37
CA ILE A 22 -2.66 -3.98 -1.72
C ILE A 22 -2.78 -3.46 -0.28
N PHE A 23 -1.71 -3.54 0.52
CA PHE A 23 -1.76 -3.04 1.90
C PHE A 23 -2.07 -1.55 1.96
N THR A 24 -1.40 -0.74 1.15
CA THR A 24 -1.58 0.71 1.13
C THR A 24 -2.97 1.12 0.62
N SER A 25 -3.46 0.51 -0.46
CA SER A 25 -4.80 0.80 -1.00
C SER A 25 -5.92 0.41 -0.04
N ILE A 26 -5.80 -0.73 0.65
CA ILE A 26 -6.74 -1.13 1.71
C ILE A 26 -6.67 -0.13 2.86
N GLY A 27 -5.48 0.35 3.23
CA GLY A 27 -5.32 1.44 4.18
C GLY A 27 -6.15 2.66 3.78
N GLY A 28 -6.02 3.11 2.54
CA GLY A 28 -6.85 4.19 1.99
C GLY A 28 -8.35 3.91 2.10
N VAL A 29 -8.80 2.67 1.81
CA VAL A 29 -10.21 2.27 1.96
C VAL A 29 -10.70 2.48 3.40
N PHE A 30 -9.92 2.14 4.43
CA PHE A 30 -10.33 2.37 5.83
C PHE A 30 -10.47 3.84 6.16
N SER A 31 -9.57 4.71 5.70
CA SER A 31 -9.64 6.14 5.93
C SER A 31 -10.86 6.77 5.25
N GLU A 32 -11.01 6.55 3.94
CA GLU A 32 -12.04 7.21 3.14
C GLU A 32 -13.44 6.64 3.41
N ARG A 33 -13.57 5.34 3.74
CA ARG A 33 -14.83 4.79 4.28
C ARG A 33 -15.21 5.39 5.64
N GLY A 34 -14.26 5.98 6.37
CA GLY A 34 -14.50 6.78 7.57
C GLY A 34 -14.81 8.26 7.29
N GLY A 35 -14.75 8.69 6.03
CA GLY A 35 -15.00 10.05 5.60
C GLY A 35 -13.79 10.98 5.70
N VAL A 36 -12.57 10.43 5.70
CA VAL A 36 -11.32 11.21 5.69
C VAL A 36 -10.50 10.82 4.47
N VAL A 37 -10.44 11.71 3.46
CA VAL A 37 -9.58 11.55 2.28
C VAL A 37 -8.12 11.52 2.72
N ASN A 38 -7.37 10.50 2.30
CA ASN A 38 -5.97 10.35 2.67
C ASN A 38 -5.05 10.35 1.43
N VAL A 39 -4.82 11.55 0.89
CA VAL A 39 -3.81 11.75 -0.18
C VAL A 39 -2.38 11.56 0.33
N GLY A 40 -2.18 11.58 1.65
CA GLY A 40 -0.88 11.43 2.31
C GLY A 40 -0.30 10.01 2.32
N LEU A 41 -0.91 9.05 1.64
CA LEU A 41 -0.46 7.66 1.58
C LEU A 41 0.98 7.50 1.08
N GLU A 42 1.40 8.33 0.12
CA GLU A 42 2.78 8.34 -0.38
C GLU A 42 3.77 8.66 0.74
N GLY A 43 3.56 9.75 1.49
CA GLY A 43 4.40 10.14 2.60
C GLY A 43 4.40 9.11 3.75
N ILE A 44 3.26 8.49 4.01
CA ILE A 44 3.15 7.42 5.00
C ILE A 44 3.97 6.20 4.57
N MET A 45 3.94 5.81 3.28
CA MET A 45 4.79 4.75 2.74
C MET A 45 6.28 5.10 2.88
N VAL A 46 6.67 6.35 2.64
CA VAL A 46 8.06 6.80 2.83
C VAL A 46 8.53 6.60 4.27
N MET A 47 7.72 7.02 5.26
CA MET A 47 8.05 6.84 6.67
C MET A 47 8.08 5.36 7.08
N GLY A 48 7.18 4.55 6.54
CA GLY A 48 7.20 3.11 6.73
C GLY A 48 8.42 2.44 6.10
N ALA A 49 8.78 2.81 4.87
CA ALA A 49 9.99 2.32 4.20
C ALA A 49 11.26 2.67 4.99
N PHE A 50 11.38 3.93 5.40
CA PHE A 50 12.51 4.41 6.22
C PHE A 50 12.62 3.61 7.51
N SER A 51 11.57 3.60 8.32
CA SER A 51 11.60 2.94 9.63
C SER A 51 11.79 1.43 9.55
N GLY A 52 11.19 0.79 8.54
CA GLY A 52 11.37 -0.65 8.28
C GLY A 52 12.81 -1.00 7.89
N VAL A 53 13.44 -0.19 7.03
CA VAL A 53 14.84 -0.39 6.63
C VAL A 53 15.80 -0.13 7.79
N VAL A 54 15.60 0.96 8.54
CA VAL A 54 16.45 1.27 9.73
C VAL A 54 16.35 0.15 10.75
N PHE A 55 15.14 -0.32 11.08
CA PHE A 55 14.98 -1.44 11.99
C PHE A 55 15.70 -2.70 11.48
N ASN A 56 15.57 -2.99 10.19
CA ASN A 56 16.21 -4.16 9.60
C ASN A 56 17.75 -4.08 9.69
N LEU A 57 18.35 -2.94 9.38
CA LEU A 57 19.81 -2.74 9.46
C LEU A 57 20.34 -2.89 10.88
N GLU A 58 19.64 -2.30 11.85
CA GLU A 58 20.12 -2.29 13.25
C GLU A 58 19.95 -3.63 13.97
N PHE A 59 18.94 -4.43 13.56
CA PHE A 59 18.55 -5.63 14.30
C PHE A 59 18.71 -6.93 13.50
N ALA A 60 19.30 -6.89 12.27
CA ALA A 60 19.48 -8.07 11.42
C ALA A 60 20.30 -9.19 12.10
N GLU A 61 21.34 -8.84 12.86
CA GLU A 61 22.17 -9.80 13.57
C GLU A 61 21.44 -10.47 14.75
N GLN A 62 20.54 -9.73 15.41
CA GLN A 62 19.82 -10.22 16.60
C GLN A 62 18.67 -11.14 16.24
N PHE A 63 17.89 -10.82 15.20
CA PHE A 63 16.67 -11.52 14.85
C PHE A 63 16.79 -12.38 13.57
N GLY A 64 17.89 -12.27 12.82
CA GLY A 64 18.14 -13.04 11.61
C GLY A 64 16.96 -13.00 10.62
N ALA A 65 16.46 -14.14 10.19
CA ALA A 65 15.37 -14.27 9.23
C ALA A 65 14.01 -13.71 9.72
N ALA A 66 13.84 -13.46 11.02
CA ALA A 66 12.62 -12.83 11.55
C ALA A 66 12.65 -11.31 11.40
N THR A 67 13.81 -10.70 11.18
CA THR A 67 13.97 -9.23 11.09
C THR A 67 13.05 -8.57 10.07
N PRO A 68 12.91 -9.05 8.82
CA PRO A 68 12.01 -8.43 7.85
C PRO A 68 10.56 -8.42 8.32
N TRP A 69 10.10 -9.46 9.03
CA TRP A 69 8.73 -9.54 9.55
C TRP A 69 8.48 -8.57 10.71
N LEU A 70 9.43 -8.48 11.64
CA LEU A 70 9.35 -7.53 12.75
C LEU A 70 9.41 -6.09 12.26
N SER A 71 10.21 -5.82 11.23
CA SER A 71 10.30 -4.50 10.61
C SER A 71 8.96 -4.04 10.01
N LEU A 72 8.11 -4.96 9.50
CA LEU A 72 6.77 -4.59 9.04
C LEU A 72 5.89 -4.05 10.18
N LEU A 73 5.99 -4.66 11.37
CA LEU A 73 5.25 -4.18 12.54
C LEU A 73 5.72 -2.80 12.97
N VAL A 74 7.04 -2.59 13.03
CA VAL A 74 7.62 -1.28 13.36
C VAL A 74 7.22 -0.23 12.34
N ALA A 75 7.32 -0.55 11.05
CA ALA A 75 6.91 0.35 9.97
C ALA A 75 5.41 0.69 10.03
N GLY A 76 4.57 -0.30 10.34
CA GLY A 76 3.14 -0.10 10.56
C GLY A 76 2.87 0.85 11.73
N LEU A 77 3.55 0.65 12.87
CA LEU A 77 3.41 1.53 14.02
C LEU A 77 3.85 2.96 13.72
N VAL A 78 5.01 3.13 13.07
CA VAL A 78 5.52 4.46 12.67
C VAL A 78 4.57 5.12 11.67
N GLY A 79 4.09 4.39 10.66
CA GLY A 79 3.10 4.91 9.70
C GLY A 79 1.78 5.30 10.38
N GLY A 80 1.31 4.48 11.34
CA GLY A 80 0.13 4.78 12.16
C GLY A 80 0.30 6.04 13.00
N VAL A 81 1.43 6.19 13.70
CA VAL A 81 1.75 7.39 14.49
C VAL A 81 1.88 8.61 13.58
N PHE A 82 2.58 8.49 12.45
CA PHE A 82 2.75 9.59 11.50
C PHE A 82 1.41 10.06 10.92
N SER A 83 0.47 9.15 10.69
CA SER A 83 -0.87 9.47 10.20
C SER A 83 -1.74 10.22 11.22
N ILE A 84 -1.38 10.20 12.52
CA ILE A 84 -2.09 11.00 13.56
C ILE A 84 -1.99 12.49 13.24
N ILE A 85 -0.90 12.95 12.62
CA ILE A 85 -0.75 14.34 12.18
C ILE A 85 -1.88 14.71 11.22
N HIS A 86 -2.13 13.85 10.23
CA HIS A 86 -3.23 14.03 9.27
C HIS A 86 -4.61 13.95 9.95
N ALA A 87 -4.81 12.97 10.83
CA ALA A 87 -6.04 12.83 11.58
C ALA A 87 -6.32 14.06 12.46
N ALA A 88 -5.31 14.58 13.16
CA ALA A 88 -5.45 15.77 13.98
C ALA A 88 -5.76 17.00 13.11
N ALA A 89 -5.05 17.21 12.02
CA ALA A 89 -5.27 18.31 11.11
C ALA A 89 -6.69 18.31 10.53
N THR A 90 -7.16 17.17 10.01
CA THR A 90 -8.44 17.07 9.31
C THR A 90 -9.64 16.94 10.24
N VAL A 91 -9.54 16.08 11.26
CA VAL A 91 -10.67 15.76 12.14
C VAL A 91 -10.83 16.77 13.27
N HIS A 92 -9.72 17.23 13.86
CA HIS A 92 -9.75 18.14 15.00
C HIS A 92 -9.68 19.61 14.58
N PHE A 93 -8.67 19.95 13.77
CA PHE A 93 -8.49 21.33 13.30
C PHE A 93 -9.28 21.66 12.01
N ARG A 94 -9.97 20.67 11.43
CA ARG A 94 -10.84 20.85 10.25
C ARG A 94 -10.11 21.44 9.04
N ALA A 95 -8.81 21.12 8.92
CA ALA A 95 -8.04 21.47 7.74
C ALA A 95 -8.57 20.73 6.50
N ASP A 96 -8.30 21.28 5.33
CA ASP A 96 -8.58 20.60 4.07
C ASP A 96 -7.77 19.27 4.00
N HIS A 97 -8.44 18.20 3.63
CA HIS A 97 -7.87 16.86 3.65
C HIS A 97 -6.78 16.69 2.60
N VAL A 98 -6.95 17.27 1.41
CA VAL A 98 -5.99 17.20 0.30
C VAL A 98 -4.75 18.00 0.65
N VAL A 99 -4.92 19.21 1.18
CA VAL A 99 -3.79 20.06 1.62
C VAL A 99 -2.99 19.36 2.71
N SER A 100 -3.66 18.83 3.74
CA SER A 100 -3.00 18.10 4.83
C SER A 100 -2.23 16.87 4.31
N GLY A 101 -2.83 16.07 3.42
CA GLY A 101 -2.17 14.92 2.80
C GLY A 101 -0.96 15.32 1.97
N THR A 102 -1.07 16.41 1.19
CA THR A 102 0.05 16.93 0.39
C THR A 102 1.22 17.38 1.27
N VAL A 103 0.93 18.04 2.40
CA VAL A 103 1.98 18.41 3.37
C VAL A 103 2.71 17.18 3.90
N LEU A 104 2.00 16.09 4.21
CA LEU A 104 2.63 14.83 4.62
C LEU A 104 3.55 14.27 3.54
N ASN A 105 3.12 14.32 2.27
CA ASN A 105 3.91 13.83 1.14
C ASN A 105 5.19 14.65 0.91
N LEU A 106 5.20 15.93 1.26
CA LEU A 106 6.40 16.77 1.20
C LEU A 106 7.27 16.60 2.45
N MET A 107 6.66 16.50 3.61
CA MET A 107 7.37 16.41 4.89
C MET A 107 8.08 15.08 5.07
N ALA A 108 7.44 13.96 4.69
CA ALA A 108 7.96 12.63 4.94
C ALA A 108 9.31 12.36 4.24
N PRO A 109 9.50 12.63 2.93
CA PRO A 109 10.78 12.46 2.28
C PRO A 109 11.88 13.35 2.86
N ALA A 110 11.55 14.61 3.17
CA ALA A 110 12.49 15.55 3.77
C ALA A 110 12.97 15.07 5.16
N LEU A 111 12.02 14.64 6.02
CA LEU A 111 12.31 14.10 7.34
C LEU A 111 13.14 12.80 7.24
N ALA A 112 12.72 11.87 6.37
CA ALA A 112 13.41 10.59 6.23
C ALA A 112 14.86 10.77 5.74
N VAL A 113 15.09 11.61 4.72
CA VAL A 113 16.45 11.90 4.23
C VAL A 113 17.29 12.61 5.28
N PHE A 114 16.70 13.55 6.02
CA PHE A 114 17.39 14.20 7.15
C PHE A 114 17.84 13.16 8.19
N LEU A 115 16.94 12.26 8.59
CA LEU A 115 17.25 11.20 9.56
C LEU A 115 18.31 10.22 9.03
N VAL A 116 18.26 9.83 7.74
CA VAL A 116 19.29 9.00 7.12
C VAL A 116 20.67 9.67 7.20
N LYS A 117 20.75 10.98 6.92
CA LYS A 117 22.01 11.73 7.04
C LYS A 117 22.52 11.77 8.48
N VAL A 118 21.62 11.94 9.44
CA VAL A 118 22.00 11.97 10.88
C VAL A 118 22.48 10.61 11.36
N LEU A 119 21.80 9.52 10.99
CA LEU A 119 22.09 8.17 11.46
C LEU A 119 23.29 7.53 10.74
N TYR A 120 23.37 7.70 9.41
CA TYR A 120 24.34 6.97 8.57
C TYR A 120 25.39 7.86 7.93
N ASN A 121 25.31 9.19 8.11
CA ASN A 121 26.19 10.18 7.48
C ASN A 121 26.30 10.03 5.95
N LYS A 122 25.25 9.51 5.32
CA LYS A 122 25.13 9.22 3.86
C LYS A 122 23.81 9.76 3.33
N GLY A 123 23.67 9.82 1.99
CA GLY A 123 22.39 10.20 1.33
C GLY A 123 21.38 9.05 1.22
N GLN A 124 21.82 7.82 1.48
CA GLN A 124 21.03 6.58 1.47
C GLN A 124 21.58 5.60 2.50
N THR A 125 20.77 4.62 2.87
CA THR A 125 21.19 3.51 3.75
C THR A 125 22.06 2.51 3.01
N ASP A 126 22.74 1.65 3.74
CA ASP A 126 23.38 0.46 3.17
C ASP A 126 22.30 -0.55 2.72
N ASN A 127 22.70 -1.53 1.91
CA ASN A 127 21.80 -2.59 1.46
C ASN A 127 21.47 -3.54 2.60
N LEU A 128 20.22 -4.02 2.61
CA LEU A 128 19.74 -4.97 3.60
C LEU A 128 20.39 -6.33 3.41
N SER A 129 20.84 -6.93 4.50
CA SER A 129 21.32 -8.31 4.54
C SER A 129 20.17 -9.32 4.67
N GLN A 130 19.09 -8.94 5.34
CA GLN A 130 17.90 -9.75 5.55
C GLN A 130 16.73 -9.20 4.74
N THR A 131 16.25 -9.96 3.79
CA THR A 131 15.12 -9.59 2.92
C THR A 131 14.09 -10.70 2.90
N PHE A 132 12.91 -10.42 2.35
CA PHE A 132 11.93 -11.48 2.10
C PHE A 132 12.41 -12.39 0.98
N GLY A 133 12.75 -13.64 1.34
CA GLY A 133 13.14 -14.66 0.38
C GLY A 133 11.99 -15.09 -0.52
N ARG A 134 12.32 -15.78 -1.61
CA ARG A 134 11.33 -16.50 -2.40
C ARG A 134 10.92 -17.77 -1.67
N PHE A 135 9.65 -18.12 -1.78
CA PHE A 135 9.04 -19.23 -1.06
C PHE A 135 8.43 -20.24 -2.04
N ASP A 136 8.68 -21.52 -1.78
CA ASP A 136 8.03 -22.63 -2.48
C ASP A 136 6.97 -23.25 -1.55
N PHE A 137 5.74 -23.32 -1.99
CA PHE A 137 4.66 -23.94 -1.21
C PHE A 137 4.82 -25.47 -1.25
N PRO A 138 5.07 -26.17 -0.11
CA PRO A 138 5.54 -27.55 -0.09
C PRO A 138 4.65 -28.58 -0.83
N VAL A 139 3.33 -28.35 -0.84
CA VAL A 139 2.35 -29.25 -1.48
C VAL A 139 1.91 -28.72 -2.84
N LEU A 140 1.60 -27.42 -2.90
CA LEU A 140 1.03 -26.77 -4.09
C LEU A 140 2.05 -26.60 -5.22
N ALA A 141 3.34 -26.47 -4.90
CA ALA A 141 4.42 -26.38 -5.89
C ALA A 141 4.59 -27.67 -6.71
N ASN A 142 4.07 -28.81 -6.24
CA ASN A 142 4.18 -30.10 -6.94
C ASN A 142 3.06 -30.35 -7.96
N ILE A 143 2.07 -29.44 -8.07
CA ILE A 143 1.02 -29.54 -9.07
C ILE A 143 1.61 -29.21 -10.44
N PRO A 144 1.52 -30.11 -11.45
CA PRO A 144 2.07 -29.85 -12.77
C PRO A 144 1.53 -28.55 -13.37
N VAL A 145 2.41 -27.72 -13.96
CA VAL A 145 2.15 -26.44 -14.61
C VAL A 145 1.65 -25.36 -13.66
N ILE A 146 0.55 -25.58 -12.93
CA ILE A 146 -0.05 -24.59 -11.99
C ILE A 146 0.87 -24.37 -10.79
N GLY A 147 1.46 -25.44 -10.25
CA GLY A 147 2.43 -25.37 -9.15
C GLY A 147 3.66 -24.57 -9.53
N ASP A 148 4.21 -24.81 -10.70
CA ASP A 148 5.39 -24.11 -11.20
C ASP A 148 5.11 -22.61 -11.40
N ILE A 149 3.93 -22.24 -11.92
CA ILE A 149 3.61 -20.85 -12.26
C ILE A 149 3.24 -20.02 -11.02
N PHE A 150 2.45 -20.58 -10.12
CA PHE A 150 1.87 -19.79 -9.01
C PHE A 150 2.54 -20.06 -7.66
N PHE A 151 3.03 -21.26 -7.39
CA PHE A 151 3.42 -21.68 -6.04
C PHE A 151 4.91 -21.96 -5.86
N LYS A 152 5.70 -21.84 -6.92
CA LYS A 152 7.15 -22.04 -6.89
C LYS A 152 7.89 -20.73 -7.05
N SER A 153 8.93 -20.52 -6.24
CA SER A 153 9.77 -19.32 -6.26
C SER A 153 8.96 -18.01 -6.22
N THR A 154 7.92 -17.97 -5.38
CA THR A 154 6.93 -16.88 -5.31
C THR A 154 7.11 -16.03 -4.08
N SER A 155 6.40 -14.89 -4.03
CA SER A 155 6.37 -13.98 -2.87
C SER A 155 5.29 -14.41 -1.88
N LEU A 156 5.70 -14.86 -0.68
CA LEU A 156 4.75 -15.16 0.40
C LEU A 156 3.93 -13.94 0.80
N LEU A 157 4.53 -12.74 0.76
CA LEU A 157 3.84 -11.48 1.07
C LEU A 157 2.69 -11.19 0.11
N GLY A 158 2.81 -11.54 -1.18
CA GLY A 158 1.73 -11.39 -2.14
C GLY A 158 0.48 -12.18 -1.74
N TYR A 159 0.65 -13.43 -1.31
CA TYR A 159 -0.46 -14.27 -0.83
C TYR A 159 -1.03 -13.79 0.50
N ILE A 160 -0.17 -13.32 1.42
CA ILE A 160 -0.62 -12.71 2.68
C ILE A 160 -1.45 -11.45 2.39
N ALA A 161 -1.03 -10.61 1.44
CA ALA A 161 -1.78 -9.41 1.05
C ALA A 161 -3.15 -9.76 0.45
N ILE A 162 -3.23 -10.81 -0.39
CA ILE A 162 -4.49 -11.31 -0.93
C ILE A 162 -5.39 -11.82 0.20
N ALA A 163 -4.89 -12.67 1.09
CA ALA A 163 -5.65 -13.17 2.23
C ALA A 163 -6.12 -12.03 3.15
N PHE A 164 -5.24 -11.05 3.40
CA PHE A 164 -5.57 -9.84 4.18
C PHE A 164 -6.70 -9.02 3.54
N SER A 165 -6.80 -9.00 2.21
CA SER A 165 -7.88 -8.29 1.51
C SER A 165 -9.26 -8.87 1.83
N PHE A 166 -9.38 -10.19 1.94
CA PHE A 166 -10.61 -10.85 2.37
C PHE A 166 -10.91 -10.58 3.85
N LEU A 167 -9.88 -10.59 4.71
CA LEU A 167 -10.04 -10.22 6.11
C LEU A 167 -10.50 -8.76 6.26
N ALA A 168 -9.90 -7.82 5.54
CA ALA A 168 -10.28 -6.42 5.54
C ALA A 168 -11.71 -6.22 5.02
N TRP A 169 -12.09 -6.94 3.97
CA TRP A 169 -13.47 -6.96 3.50
C TRP A 169 -14.45 -7.46 4.57
N PHE A 170 -14.12 -8.57 5.24
CA PHE A 170 -14.95 -9.10 6.33
C PHE A 170 -15.07 -8.08 7.47
N ILE A 171 -13.97 -7.45 7.89
CA ILE A 171 -13.98 -6.42 8.95
C ILE A 171 -14.89 -5.25 8.54
N LEU A 172 -14.74 -4.72 7.32
CA LEU A 172 -15.49 -3.55 6.87
C LEU A 172 -16.97 -3.83 6.60
N PHE A 173 -17.32 -5.02 6.08
CA PHE A 173 -18.69 -5.28 5.63
C PHE A 173 -19.49 -6.21 6.52
N LYS A 174 -18.84 -6.99 7.40
CA LYS A 174 -19.51 -8.00 8.23
C LYS A 174 -19.39 -7.76 9.74
N THR A 175 -18.62 -6.74 10.18
CA THR A 175 -18.46 -6.46 11.63
C THR A 175 -19.15 -5.18 12.05
N ARG A 176 -19.40 -5.05 13.39
CA ARG A 176 -19.96 -3.84 14.01
C ARG A 176 -19.03 -2.64 13.84
N PHE A 177 -17.71 -2.85 13.87
CA PHE A 177 -16.72 -1.80 13.64
C PHE A 177 -16.85 -1.23 12.23
N GLY A 178 -16.84 -2.08 11.21
CA GLY A 178 -16.96 -1.66 9.81
C GLY A 178 -18.29 -0.97 9.51
N LEU A 179 -19.39 -1.44 10.12
CA LEU A 179 -20.68 -0.77 9.99
C LEU A 179 -20.64 0.67 10.54
N ARG A 180 -20.08 0.86 11.75
CA ARG A 180 -19.92 2.18 12.36
C ARG A 180 -19.00 3.09 11.55
N LEU A 181 -17.87 2.56 11.06
CA LEU A 181 -16.96 3.32 10.23
C LEU A 181 -17.63 3.83 8.95
N ARG A 182 -18.31 2.95 8.22
CA ARG A 182 -19.03 3.30 7.00
C ARG A 182 -20.21 4.27 7.23
N SER A 183 -20.95 4.12 8.34
CA SER A 183 -22.02 5.05 8.68
C SER A 183 -21.50 6.47 8.90
N VAL A 184 -20.31 6.61 9.49
CA VAL A 184 -19.64 7.90 9.69
C VAL A 184 -19.18 8.50 8.34
N GLY A 185 -18.73 7.70 7.39
CA GLY A 185 -18.37 8.18 6.06
C GLY A 185 -19.54 8.50 5.15
N GLU A 186 -20.75 7.93 5.41
CA GLU A 186 -21.95 8.24 4.62
C GLU A 186 -22.76 9.42 5.22
N HIS A 187 -23.08 9.37 6.53
CA HIS A 187 -23.89 10.36 7.23
C HIS A 187 -23.42 10.55 8.67
N PRO A 188 -22.38 11.38 8.90
CA PRO A 188 -21.78 11.54 10.23
C PRO A 188 -22.75 12.10 11.27
N GLN A 189 -23.68 13.02 10.88
CA GLN A 189 -24.68 13.56 11.79
C GLN A 189 -25.65 12.47 12.26
N ALA A 190 -26.15 11.64 11.35
CA ALA A 190 -27.03 10.54 11.71
C ALA A 190 -26.30 9.47 12.55
N ALA A 191 -25.01 9.23 12.31
CA ALA A 191 -24.22 8.34 13.15
C ALA A 191 -24.06 8.89 14.59
N ASP A 192 -23.84 10.21 14.74
CA ASP A 192 -23.71 10.86 16.05
C ASP A 192 -25.02 10.80 16.85
N THR A 193 -26.18 11.03 16.21
CA THR A 193 -27.50 10.92 16.89
C THR A 193 -27.78 9.50 17.39
N LEU A 194 -27.19 8.49 16.78
CA LEU A 194 -27.24 7.09 17.22
C LEU A 194 -26.17 6.73 18.28
N GLY A 195 -25.44 7.74 18.80
CA GLY A 195 -24.43 7.55 19.84
C GLY A 195 -23.07 7.04 19.33
N ILE A 196 -22.82 7.07 18.01
CA ILE A 196 -21.53 6.72 17.45
C ILE A 196 -20.60 7.93 17.54
N ASN A 197 -19.45 7.79 18.19
CA ASN A 197 -18.47 8.86 18.26
C ASN A 197 -17.75 9.01 16.90
N VAL A 198 -18.15 10.03 16.15
CA VAL A 198 -17.65 10.33 14.79
C VAL A 198 -16.14 10.61 14.80
N TYR A 199 -15.66 11.45 15.74
CA TYR A 199 -14.25 11.78 15.85
C TYR A 199 -13.38 10.52 16.05
N LYS A 200 -13.78 9.66 17.01
CA LYS A 200 -13.04 8.41 17.30
C LYS A 200 -13.00 7.50 16.08
N MET A 201 -14.10 7.35 15.35
CA MET A 201 -14.15 6.49 14.16
C MET A 201 -13.29 7.03 13.02
N ARG A 202 -13.27 8.34 12.78
CA ARG A 202 -12.41 8.98 11.80
C ARG A 202 -10.92 8.81 12.15
N TYR A 203 -10.54 9.07 13.40
CA TYR A 203 -9.16 8.83 13.87
C TYR A 203 -8.74 7.38 13.65
N LEU A 204 -9.57 6.40 14.05
CA LEU A 204 -9.28 4.98 13.87
C LEU A 204 -9.11 4.63 12.37
N GLY A 205 -9.96 5.15 11.49
CA GLY A 205 -9.84 4.94 10.05
C GLY A 205 -8.50 5.43 9.51
N VAL A 206 -8.08 6.64 9.89
CA VAL A 206 -6.81 7.23 9.47
C VAL A 206 -5.61 6.50 10.07
N ILE A 207 -5.65 6.11 11.35
CA ILE A 207 -4.55 5.38 12.00
C ILE A 207 -4.37 3.99 11.38
N ILE A 208 -5.46 3.26 11.09
CA ILE A 208 -5.41 1.99 10.38
C ILE A 208 -4.83 2.20 8.97
N SER A 209 -5.24 3.28 8.29
CA SER A 209 -4.69 3.66 7.00
C SER A 209 -3.18 3.89 7.07
N GLY A 210 -2.72 4.62 8.09
CA GLY A 210 -1.32 4.86 8.34
C GLY A 210 -0.53 3.59 8.65
N PHE A 211 -1.09 2.71 9.47
CA PHE A 211 -0.47 1.42 9.81
C PHE A 211 -0.27 0.56 8.56
N LEU A 212 -1.31 0.42 7.74
CA LEU A 212 -1.25 -0.39 6.51
C LEU A 212 -0.37 0.26 5.43
N GLY A 213 -0.40 1.59 5.30
CA GLY A 213 0.49 2.33 4.41
C GLY A 213 1.96 2.20 4.81
N GLY A 214 2.26 2.23 6.12
CA GLY A 214 3.59 1.97 6.66
C GLY A 214 4.10 0.57 6.33
N ILE A 215 3.26 -0.46 6.53
CA ILE A 215 3.57 -1.84 6.11
C ILE A 215 3.85 -1.89 4.60
N GLY A 216 3.00 -1.27 3.77
CA GLY A 216 3.18 -1.22 2.33
C GLY A 216 4.53 -0.60 1.95
N GLY A 217 4.92 0.50 2.60
CA GLY A 217 6.22 1.14 2.41
C GLY A 217 7.40 0.22 2.74
N ALA A 218 7.35 -0.46 3.89
CA ALA A 218 8.40 -1.41 4.30
C ALA A 218 8.48 -2.62 3.38
N ILE A 219 7.35 -3.18 2.92
CA ILE A 219 7.34 -4.26 1.93
C ILE A 219 8.02 -3.79 0.64
N TYR A 220 7.71 -2.59 0.15
CA TYR A 220 8.31 -2.03 -1.05
C TYR A 220 9.84 -1.90 -0.90
N ALA A 221 10.29 -1.29 0.19
CA ALA A 221 11.71 -1.07 0.44
C ALA A 221 12.49 -2.39 0.58
N GLN A 222 11.93 -3.40 1.26
CA GLN A 222 12.62 -4.66 1.55
C GLN A 222 12.50 -5.71 0.45
N SER A 223 11.49 -5.61 -0.44
CA SER A 223 11.29 -6.58 -1.52
C SER A 223 11.77 -6.08 -2.89
N ILE A 224 11.83 -4.76 -3.09
CA ILE A 224 12.10 -4.16 -4.41
C ILE A 224 13.39 -3.36 -4.38
N SER A 225 13.54 -2.39 -3.46
CA SER A 225 14.69 -1.47 -3.43
C SER A 225 15.89 -2.01 -2.68
N VAL A 226 15.67 -2.86 -1.66
CA VAL A 226 16.68 -3.48 -0.79
C VAL A 226 17.51 -2.47 0.02
N ASN A 227 17.14 -1.20 0.01
CA ASN A 227 17.70 -0.09 0.79
C ASN A 227 16.68 1.03 0.91
N PHE A 228 17.04 2.10 1.60
CA PHE A 228 16.27 3.32 1.62
C PHE A 228 17.08 4.50 1.06
N SER A 229 16.45 5.22 0.12
CA SER A 229 16.92 6.47 -0.46
C SER A 229 15.74 7.41 -0.71
N VAL A 230 16.01 8.65 -1.10
CA VAL A 230 14.95 9.60 -1.48
C VAL A 230 14.07 9.10 -2.63
N THR A 231 14.61 8.23 -3.48
CA THR A 231 13.92 7.67 -4.66
C THR A 231 13.27 6.31 -4.41
N THR A 232 13.35 5.77 -3.18
CA THR A 232 12.78 4.44 -2.87
C THR A 232 11.26 4.42 -3.04
N ILE A 233 10.57 5.43 -2.55
CA ILE A 233 9.12 5.58 -2.72
C ILE A 233 8.88 6.87 -3.52
N VAL A 234 8.54 6.71 -4.80
CA VAL A 234 8.17 7.81 -5.71
C VAL A 234 7.07 7.32 -6.62
N GLY A 235 5.82 7.56 -6.19
CA GLY A 235 4.62 7.22 -6.94
C GLY A 235 3.81 6.00 -6.48
N PRO A 236 4.38 4.97 -5.81
CA PRO A 236 3.60 3.79 -5.39
C PRO A 236 2.39 4.11 -4.51
N GLY A 237 2.46 5.10 -3.62
CA GLY A 237 1.34 5.51 -2.79
C GLY A 237 0.21 6.16 -3.61
N PHE A 238 0.55 6.91 -4.65
CA PHE A 238 -0.46 7.45 -5.58
C PHE A 238 -1.08 6.35 -6.45
N ILE A 239 -0.30 5.32 -6.85
CA ILE A 239 -0.83 4.14 -7.54
C ILE A 239 -1.78 3.37 -6.61
N ALA A 240 -1.45 3.24 -5.33
CA ALA A 240 -2.31 2.60 -4.35
C ALA A 240 -3.62 3.38 -4.12
N LEU A 241 -3.55 4.72 -4.13
CA LEU A 241 -4.73 5.57 -4.08
C LEU A 241 -5.62 5.37 -5.32
N ALA A 242 -5.03 5.33 -6.51
CA ALA A 242 -5.74 4.99 -7.74
C ALA A 242 -6.36 3.59 -7.67
N ALA A 243 -5.62 2.59 -7.15
CA ALA A 243 -6.13 1.23 -6.98
C ALA A 243 -7.34 1.16 -6.04
N MET A 244 -7.36 1.95 -4.98
CA MET A 244 -8.51 2.09 -4.08
C MET A 244 -9.73 2.65 -4.81
N ILE A 245 -9.55 3.74 -5.57
CA ILE A 245 -10.63 4.40 -6.34
C ILE A 245 -11.20 3.44 -7.39
N PHE A 246 -10.33 2.76 -8.17
CA PHE A 246 -10.77 1.74 -9.15
C PHE A 246 -11.45 0.56 -8.48
N GLY A 247 -11.00 0.20 -7.28
CA GLY A 247 -11.62 -0.80 -6.43
C GLY A 247 -12.93 -0.35 -5.80
N LYS A 248 -13.42 0.88 -6.07
CA LYS A 248 -14.69 1.44 -5.56
C LYS A 248 -14.77 1.40 -4.03
N TRP A 249 -13.67 1.78 -3.36
CA TRP A 249 -13.59 1.74 -1.89
C TRP A 249 -13.99 0.38 -1.29
N ASN A 250 -13.69 -0.71 -2.00
CA ASN A 250 -13.90 -2.08 -1.56
C ASN A 250 -12.54 -2.79 -1.48
N PRO A 251 -12.18 -3.45 -0.36
CA PRO A 251 -10.88 -4.12 -0.21
C PRO A 251 -10.58 -5.17 -1.29
N ILE A 252 -11.59 -5.94 -1.71
CA ILE A 252 -11.42 -6.94 -2.79
C ILE A 252 -11.21 -6.22 -4.14
N GLY A 253 -11.95 -5.15 -4.40
CA GLY A 253 -11.76 -4.34 -5.60
C GLY A 253 -10.39 -3.66 -5.62
N ALA A 254 -9.94 -3.09 -4.49
CA ALA A 254 -8.62 -2.50 -4.34
C ALA A 254 -7.49 -3.54 -4.56
N MET A 255 -7.67 -4.77 -4.05
CA MET A 255 -6.76 -5.89 -4.32
C MET A 255 -6.67 -6.21 -5.81
N LEU A 256 -7.80 -6.36 -6.49
CA LEU A 256 -7.81 -6.67 -7.94
C LEU A 256 -7.15 -5.56 -8.76
N SER A 257 -7.41 -4.31 -8.43
CA SER A 257 -6.77 -3.16 -9.07
C SER A 257 -5.27 -3.12 -8.77
N SER A 258 -4.85 -3.42 -7.54
CA SER A 258 -3.44 -3.49 -7.16
C SER A 258 -2.70 -4.64 -7.88
N LEU A 259 -3.36 -5.79 -8.07
CA LEU A 259 -2.83 -6.90 -8.87
C LEU A 259 -2.66 -6.50 -10.34
N PHE A 260 -3.60 -5.76 -10.89
CA PHE A 260 -3.51 -5.21 -12.24
C PHE A 260 -2.33 -4.24 -12.38
N PHE A 261 -2.14 -3.30 -11.42
CA PHE A 261 -0.98 -2.39 -11.44
C PHE A 261 0.33 -3.13 -11.21
N GLY A 262 0.36 -4.13 -10.31
CA GLY A 262 1.51 -4.98 -10.08
C GLY A 262 1.90 -5.80 -11.32
N LEU A 263 0.91 -6.31 -12.07
CA LEU A 263 1.15 -6.95 -13.36
C LEU A 263 1.76 -5.98 -14.37
N SER A 264 1.23 -4.77 -14.46
CA SER A 264 1.78 -3.73 -15.35
C SER A 264 3.22 -3.36 -15.00
N GLN A 265 3.55 -3.23 -13.72
CA GLN A 265 4.91 -3.00 -13.24
C GLN A 265 5.83 -4.20 -13.55
N SER A 266 5.34 -5.41 -13.34
CA SER A 266 6.07 -6.64 -13.67
C SER A 266 6.40 -6.70 -15.18
N LEU A 267 5.45 -6.37 -16.04
CA LEU A 267 5.68 -6.28 -17.49
C LEU A 267 6.71 -5.20 -17.85
N ALA A 268 6.72 -4.08 -17.16
CA ALA A 268 7.72 -3.02 -17.38
C ALA A 268 9.15 -3.51 -17.07
N VAL A 269 9.31 -4.36 -16.05
CA VAL A 269 10.63 -4.87 -15.63
C VAL A 269 11.07 -6.09 -16.42
N ILE A 270 10.18 -7.05 -16.66
CA ILE A 270 10.52 -8.33 -17.27
C ILE A 270 10.20 -8.38 -18.77
N GLY A 271 9.46 -7.38 -19.28
CA GLY A 271 8.93 -7.41 -20.63
C GLY A 271 9.99 -7.59 -21.73
N SER A 272 11.20 -7.05 -21.53
CA SER A 272 12.32 -7.25 -22.47
C SER A 272 12.78 -8.72 -22.56
N GLN A 273 12.46 -9.56 -21.57
CA GLN A 273 12.77 -10.99 -21.56
C GLN A 273 11.67 -11.84 -22.23
N LEU A 274 10.49 -11.25 -22.46
CA LEU A 274 9.36 -11.93 -23.09
C LEU A 274 9.56 -11.96 -24.62
N PRO A 275 9.48 -13.13 -25.27
CA PRO A 275 9.77 -13.26 -26.70
C PRO A 275 8.95 -12.34 -27.60
N PHE A 276 7.70 -12.05 -27.23
CA PHE A 276 6.79 -11.19 -27.99
C PHE A 276 7.00 -9.68 -27.76
N LEU A 277 7.83 -9.30 -26.76
CA LEU A 277 8.16 -7.92 -26.43
C LEU A 277 9.64 -7.56 -26.65
N GLN A 278 10.47 -8.50 -27.11
CA GLN A 278 11.91 -8.30 -27.31
C GLN A 278 12.27 -7.16 -28.28
N GLY A 279 11.36 -6.79 -29.19
CA GLY A 279 11.55 -5.67 -30.12
C GLY A 279 11.05 -4.33 -29.61
N VAL A 280 10.44 -4.29 -28.42
CA VAL A 280 9.86 -3.07 -27.85
C VAL A 280 10.90 -2.36 -27.00
N PRO A 281 11.24 -1.07 -27.29
CA PRO A 281 12.15 -0.30 -26.47
C PRO A 281 11.65 -0.26 -25.01
N THR A 282 12.58 -0.43 -24.05
CA THR A 282 12.28 -0.49 -22.61
C THR A 282 11.51 0.73 -22.09
N VAL A 283 11.71 1.90 -22.72
CA VAL A 283 10.98 3.14 -22.40
C VAL A 283 9.46 2.96 -22.54
N TYR A 284 8.99 2.30 -23.61
CA TYR A 284 7.56 2.05 -23.80
C TYR A 284 7.00 1.09 -22.76
N LEU A 285 7.79 0.09 -22.35
CA LEU A 285 7.40 -0.84 -21.27
C LEU A 285 7.30 -0.12 -19.93
N GLN A 286 8.21 0.83 -19.64
CA GLN A 286 8.18 1.63 -18.42
C GLN A 286 7.00 2.62 -18.38
N ILE A 287 6.57 3.12 -19.54
CA ILE A 287 5.40 4.01 -19.63
C ILE A 287 4.08 3.22 -19.60
N ALA A 288 4.10 1.94 -19.96
CA ALA A 288 2.90 1.11 -20.07
C ALA A 288 1.98 1.15 -18.81
N PRO A 289 2.47 1.09 -17.56
CA PRO A 289 1.61 1.19 -16.38
C PRO A 289 0.80 2.48 -16.33
N TYR A 290 1.40 3.61 -16.73
CA TYR A 290 0.74 4.92 -16.71
C TYR A 290 -0.29 5.03 -17.83
N VAL A 291 0.04 4.57 -19.04
CA VAL A 291 -0.89 4.52 -20.17
C VAL A 291 -2.09 3.60 -19.84
N LEU A 292 -1.83 2.41 -19.30
CA LEU A 292 -2.87 1.49 -18.87
C LEU A 292 -3.78 2.12 -17.80
N THR A 293 -3.21 2.87 -16.87
CA THR A 293 -3.98 3.62 -15.86
C THR A 293 -4.95 4.60 -16.51
N ILE A 294 -4.47 5.39 -17.49
CA ILE A 294 -5.32 6.36 -18.20
C ILE A 294 -6.41 5.64 -19.01
N LEU A 295 -6.06 4.54 -19.70
CA LEU A 295 -7.03 3.76 -20.48
C LEU A 295 -8.10 3.12 -19.60
N VAL A 296 -7.70 2.56 -18.44
CA VAL A 296 -8.65 1.99 -17.48
C VAL A 296 -9.55 3.09 -16.91
N LEU A 297 -8.97 4.25 -16.55
CA LEU A 297 -9.77 5.41 -16.14
C LEU A 297 -10.80 5.79 -17.20
N ALA A 298 -10.40 5.95 -18.46
CA ALA A 298 -11.28 6.33 -19.54
C ALA A 298 -12.38 5.27 -19.80
N ALA A 299 -12.06 3.99 -19.70
CA ALA A 299 -13.00 2.88 -19.95
C ALA A 299 -14.00 2.66 -18.81
N PHE A 300 -13.57 2.88 -17.54
CA PHE A 300 -14.38 2.60 -16.35
C PHE A 300 -14.96 3.87 -15.68
N PHE A 301 -15.01 4.99 -16.37
CA PHE A 301 -15.44 6.32 -15.89
C PHE A 301 -16.94 6.41 -15.51
N GLY A 302 -17.60 5.30 -15.29
CA GLY A 302 -19.00 5.26 -14.91
C GLY A 302 -19.21 4.62 -13.54
N LYS A 303 -19.52 5.42 -12.50
CA LYS A 303 -20.11 4.97 -11.21
C LYS A 303 -19.17 4.47 -10.11
N ALA A 304 -17.96 5.02 -9.98
CA ALA A 304 -17.26 4.97 -8.71
C ALA A 304 -17.84 6.07 -7.80
N VAL A 305 -18.63 5.71 -6.79
CA VAL A 305 -19.24 6.65 -5.85
C VAL A 305 -18.46 6.57 -4.55
N ALA A 306 -17.74 7.67 -4.23
CA ALA A 306 -17.11 7.85 -2.94
C ALA A 306 -18.15 7.90 -1.82
N PRO A 307 -17.81 7.62 -0.55
CA PRO A 307 -18.68 7.87 0.59
C PRO A 307 -19.14 9.33 0.60
N LYS A 308 -20.41 9.60 0.92
CA LYS A 308 -21.02 10.94 0.76
C LYS A 308 -20.36 12.03 1.60
N ALA A 309 -19.84 11.69 2.78
CA ALA A 309 -19.17 12.63 3.67
C ALA A 309 -17.64 12.53 3.58
N ASP A 310 -17.10 11.91 2.52
CA ASP A 310 -15.67 11.81 2.32
C ASP A 310 -15.08 13.19 1.98
N GLY A 311 -14.02 13.58 2.69
CA GLY A 311 -13.42 14.91 2.57
C GLY A 311 -14.23 16.05 3.20
N ILE A 312 -15.38 15.76 3.79
CA ILE A 312 -16.23 16.79 4.42
C ILE A 312 -15.96 16.85 5.92
N ASN A 313 -15.60 18.04 6.40
CA ASN A 313 -15.37 18.27 7.82
C ASN A 313 -16.67 18.10 8.62
N TYR A 314 -16.58 17.30 9.69
CA TYR A 314 -17.70 17.07 10.59
C TYR A 314 -17.75 18.15 11.68
N ILE A 315 -18.95 18.75 11.84
CA ILE A 315 -19.25 19.68 12.92
C ILE A 315 -20.39 19.07 13.73
N LYS A 316 -20.15 18.85 15.03
CA LYS A 316 -21.18 18.34 15.93
C LYS A 316 -22.28 19.37 16.06
N SER A 317 -23.52 19.00 15.73
CA SER A 317 -24.70 19.82 16.05
C SER A 317 -24.86 19.91 17.58
N LYS A 318 -25.16 21.12 18.07
CA LYS A 318 -25.43 21.32 19.50
C LYS A 318 -26.72 20.63 19.89
#